data_52859beb0e12418098a913f7918496f3
#
_entry.id   52859beb0e12418098a913f7918496f3
#
_cell.length_a   1.000
_cell.length_b   1.000
_cell.length_c   1.000
_cell.angle_alpha   90.00
_cell.angle_beta   90.00
_cell.angle_gamma   90.00
#
_symmetry.space_group_name_H-M   'P 1'
#
loop_
_entity.id
_entity.type
_entity.pdbx_description
1 polymer ?
#
loop_
_entity_poly.entity_id
_entity_poly.type
_entity_poly.pdbx_seq_one_letter_code
_entity_poly.pdbx_strand_id
1 'polypeptide(L)'
;MLVGQNPGADEDETGRSFVGRAGKFLTKVLAENGIKREDVFITNIVKHISPQNRKPYADEVAACLPYLNTQISIIKPKIIVLLGASAKDTPRLEGIEYMQVIHPSAAMRFNNMRDKFREQIAELAKRMATLNA
;
A
#
# COMPACT_ATOMS: atom_id res chain seq x y z
N MET A 1 3.79 5.85 -4.35
CA MET A 1 3.75 4.38 -4.30
C MET A 1 3.06 3.93 -3.02
N LEU A 2 2.12 3.01 -3.11
CA LEU A 2 1.42 2.45 -1.96
C LEU A 2 1.92 1.02 -1.76
N VAL A 3 2.32 0.68 -0.53
CA VAL A 3 2.94 -0.61 -0.22
C VAL A 3 2.17 -1.33 0.89
N GLY A 4 1.65 -2.52 0.61
CA GLY A 4 1.03 -3.42 1.59
C GLY A 4 1.97 -4.55 1.98
N GLN A 5 1.47 -5.52 2.75
CA GLN A 5 2.27 -6.64 3.24
C GLN A 5 2.41 -7.74 2.18
N ASN A 6 1.32 -8.43 1.86
CA ASN A 6 1.30 -9.51 0.87
C ASN A 6 -0.08 -9.58 0.20
N PRO A 7 -0.17 -10.17 -1.00
CA PRO A 7 -1.44 -10.27 -1.70
C PRO A 7 -2.41 -11.21 -1.01
N GLY A 8 -3.71 -10.98 -1.18
CA GLY A 8 -4.76 -11.92 -0.82
C GLY A 8 -5.00 -12.92 -1.95
N ALA A 9 -6.06 -13.76 -1.79
CA ALA A 9 -6.38 -14.79 -2.77
C ALA A 9 -6.70 -14.22 -4.16
N ASP A 10 -7.49 -13.14 -4.22
CA ASP A 10 -7.84 -12.53 -5.50
C ASP A 10 -6.63 -11.92 -6.21
N GLU A 11 -5.73 -11.31 -5.44
CA GLU A 11 -4.49 -10.73 -5.97
C GLU A 11 -3.55 -11.82 -6.47
N ASP A 12 -3.44 -12.94 -5.74
CA ASP A 12 -2.60 -14.07 -6.12
C ASP A 12 -3.10 -14.69 -7.42
N GLU A 13 -4.42 -14.84 -7.58
CA GLU A 13 -5.05 -15.40 -8.77
C GLU A 13 -4.87 -14.49 -10.00
N THR A 14 -5.06 -13.18 -9.84
CA THR A 14 -5.05 -12.22 -10.96
C THR A 14 -3.68 -11.64 -11.26
N GLY A 15 -2.75 -11.73 -10.34
CA GLY A 15 -1.44 -11.08 -10.46
C GLY A 15 -1.47 -9.56 -10.27
N ARG A 16 -2.61 -8.98 -9.88
CA ARG A 16 -2.78 -7.54 -9.66
C ARG A 16 -2.90 -7.23 -8.18
N SER A 17 -2.29 -6.14 -7.74
CA SER A 17 -2.32 -5.70 -6.33
C SER A 17 -3.67 -5.09 -5.97
N PHE A 18 -4.16 -5.41 -4.78
CA PHE A 18 -5.34 -4.79 -4.18
C PHE A 18 -6.58 -4.79 -5.09
N VAL A 19 -6.98 -5.97 -5.57
CA VAL A 19 -8.19 -6.15 -6.39
C VAL A 19 -9.34 -6.82 -5.62
N GLY A 20 -9.09 -7.35 -4.40
CA GLY A 20 -10.11 -7.92 -3.53
C GLY A 20 -10.93 -6.83 -2.84
N ARG A 21 -11.71 -7.22 -1.80
CA ARG A 21 -12.61 -6.29 -1.08
C ARG A 21 -11.88 -5.09 -0.51
N ALA A 22 -10.75 -5.32 0.17
CA ALA A 22 -9.94 -4.24 0.73
C ALA A 22 -9.38 -3.33 -0.36
N GLY A 23 -8.96 -3.90 -1.48
CA GLY A 23 -8.46 -3.15 -2.62
C GLY A 23 -9.53 -2.30 -3.28
N LYS A 24 -10.74 -2.81 -3.40
CA LYS A 24 -11.89 -2.05 -3.93
C LYS A 24 -12.24 -0.88 -3.03
N PHE A 25 -12.19 -1.08 -1.70
CA PHE A 25 -12.40 -0.01 -0.74
C PHE A 25 -11.31 1.06 -0.85
N LEU A 26 -10.05 0.65 -0.93
CA LEU A 26 -8.93 1.57 -1.13
C LEU A 26 -9.13 2.41 -2.40
N THR A 27 -9.45 1.77 -3.51
CA THR A 27 -9.69 2.45 -4.79
C THR A 27 -10.81 3.48 -4.68
N LYS A 28 -11.89 3.12 -3.98
CA LYS A 28 -13.04 4.01 -3.76
C LYS A 28 -12.63 5.25 -2.97
N VAL A 29 -11.92 5.08 -1.86
CA VAL A 29 -11.52 6.21 -1.01
C VAL A 29 -10.49 7.10 -1.72
N LEU A 30 -9.57 6.51 -2.47
CA LEU A 30 -8.65 7.28 -3.31
C LEU A 30 -9.44 8.16 -4.29
N ALA A 31 -10.43 7.59 -4.98
CA ALA A 31 -11.25 8.33 -5.94
C ALA A 31 -12.06 9.44 -5.27
N GLU A 32 -12.55 9.24 -4.05
CA GLU A 32 -13.23 10.28 -3.26
C GLU A 32 -12.36 11.52 -3.05
N ASN A 33 -11.05 11.35 -3.12
CA ASN A 33 -10.07 12.43 -2.94
C ASN A 33 -9.38 12.84 -4.24
N GLY A 34 -9.93 12.44 -5.38
CA GLY A 34 -9.38 12.81 -6.69
C GLY A 34 -8.14 12.04 -7.11
N ILE A 35 -7.83 10.94 -6.42
CA ILE A 35 -6.68 10.09 -6.77
C ILE A 35 -7.19 8.88 -7.56
N LYS A 36 -6.80 8.79 -8.83
CA LYS A 36 -7.13 7.63 -9.65
C LYS A 36 -6.13 6.52 -9.40
N ARG A 37 -6.61 5.27 -9.37
CA ARG A 37 -5.75 4.12 -9.14
C ARG A 37 -4.61 4.02 -10.17
N GLU A 38 -4.88 4.36 -11.43
CA GLU A 38 -3.87 4.36 -12.50
C GLU A 38 -2.81 5.44 -12.36
N ASP A 39 -3.03 6.45 -11.50
CA ASP A 39 -2.06 7.52 -11.24
C ASP A 39 -1.07 7.16 -10.14
N VAL A 40 -1.25 6.01 -9.49
CA VAL A 40 -0.39 5.55 -8.39
C VAL A 40 0.08 4.12 -8.67
N PHE A 41 1.24 3.77 -8.15
CA PHE A 41 1.74 2.40 -8.21
C PHE A 41 1.43 1.72 -6.87
N ILE A 42 0.72 0.59 -6.90
CA ILE A 42 0.32 -0.15 -5.72
C ILE A 42 0.98 -1.52 -5.75
N THR A 43 1.67 -1.87 -4.67
CA THR A 43 2.40 -3.13 -4.58
C THR A 43 2.39 -3.67 -3.16
N ASN A 44 3.11 -4.76 -2.93
CA ASN A 44 3.26 -5.40 -1.63
C ASN A 44 4.73 -5.72 -1.37
N ILE A 45 5.12 -5.80 -0.08
CA ILE A 45 6.47 -6.23 0.31
C ILE A 45 6.69 -7.68 -0.12
N VAL A 46 5.75 -8.58 0.21
CA VAL A 46 5.79 -9.99 -0.19
C VAL A 46 4.93 -10.16 -1.44
N LYS A 47 5.45 -10.85 -2.45
CA LYS A 47 4.86 -10.90 -3.79
C LYS A 47 3.89 -12.06 -4.02
N HIS A 48 3.65 -12.88 -2.99
CA HIS A 48 2.74 -14.03 -3.09
C HIS A 48 1.98 -14.22 -1.77
N ILE A 49 0.86 -14.95 -1.84
CA ILE A 49 0.02 -15.21 -0.67
C ILE A 49 0.73 -16.15 0.30
N SER A 50 0.56 -15.90 1.60
CA SER A 50 1.04 -16.82 2.65
C SER A 50 -0.01 -17.90 2.92
N PRO A 51 0.41 -19.15 3.20
CA PRO A 51 -0.54 -20.20 3.56
C PRO A 51 -1.43 -19.77 4.73
N GLN A 52 -2.74 -20.01 4.61
CA GLN A 52 -3.74 -19.69 5.63
C GLN A 52 -3.76 -18.21 6.01
N ASN A 53 -3.35 -17.33 5.11
CA ASN A 53 -3.27 -15.87 5.33
C ASN A 53 -2.43 -15.47 6.54
N ARG A 54 -1.46 -16.31 6.95
CA ARG A 54 -0.57 -15.98 8.07
C ARG A 54 0.35 -14.81 7.71
N LYS A 55 0.88 -14.16 8.75
CA LYS A 55 1.90 -13.14 8.56
C LYS A 55 3.15 -13.77 7.90
N PRO A 56 3.75 -13.13 6.89
CA PRO A 56 4.96 -13.65 6.26
C PRO A 56 6.11 -13.79 7.27
N TYR A 57 6.92 -14.85 7.11
CA TYR A 57 8.13 -15.01 7.89
C TYR A 57 9.23 -14.06 7.39
N ALA A 58 10.21 -13.78 8.24
CA ALA A 58 11.31 -12.87 7.92
C ALA A 58 12.08 -13.29 6.66
N ASP A 59 12.27 -14.57 6.43
CA ASP A 59 12.96 -15.09 5.24
C ASP A 59 12.13 -14.88 3.97
N GLU A 60 10.81 -14.96 4.07
CA GLU A 60 9.90 -14.69 2.95
C GLU A 60 9.94 -13.20 2.57
N VAL A 61 9.95 -12.33 3.58
CA VAL A 61 10.10 -10.88 3.37
C VAL A 61 11.45 -10.59 2.71
N ALA A 62 12.53 -11.16 3.25
CA ALA A 62 13.87 -10.96 2.72
C ALA A 62 14.00 -11.43 1.27
N ALA A 63 13.35 -12.54 0.91
CA ALA A 63 13.38 -13.06 -0.46
C ALA A 63 12.68 -12.13 -1.47
N CYS A 64 11.67 -11.37 -1.03
CA CYS A 64 10.90 -10.48 -1.89
C CYS A 64 11.40 -9.04 -1.92
N LEU A 65 12.17 -8.60 -0.92
CA LEU A 65 12.66 -7.21 -0.84
C LEU A 65 13.44 -6.75 -2.08
N PRO A 66 14.30 -7.57 -2.73
CA PRO A 66 14.96 -7.13 -3.95
C PRO A 66 14.01 -6.70 -5.06
N TYR A 67 12.84 -7.33 -5.16
CA TYR A 67 11.83 -6.95 -6.15
C TYR A 67 11.23 -5.59 -5.82
N LEU A 68 10.94 -5.33 -4.54
CA LEU A 68 10.45 -4.02 -4.10
C LEU A 68 11.49 -2.94 -4.33
N ASN A 69 12.75 -3.21 -4.01
CA ASN A 69 13.86 -2.27 -4.26
C ASN A 69 13.95 -1.92 -5.74
N THR A 70 13.81 -2.91 -6.64
CA THR A 70 13.80 -2.68 -8.07
C THR A 70 12.62 -1.80 -8.49
N GLN A 71 11.43 -2.07 -7.96
CA GLN A 71 10.25 -1.26 -8.23
C GLN A 71 10.47 0.20 -7.80
N ILE A 72 11.01 0.42 -6.62
CA ILE A 72 11.29 1.77 -6.12
C ILE A 72 12.29 2.49 -7.03
N SER A 73 13.35 1.80 -7.46
CA SER A 73 14.37 2.42 -8.31
C SER A 73 13.86 2.76 -9.70
N ILE A 74 12.92 2.01 -10.24
CA ILE A 74 12.30 2.28 -11.54
C ILE A 74 11.26 3.40 -11.44
N ILE A 75 10.36 3.31 -10.47
CA ILE A 75 9.24 4.26 -10.29
C ILE A 75 9.74 5.61 -9.77
N LYS A 76 10.76 5.61 -8.91
CA LYS A 76 11.30 6.81 -8.25
C LYS A 76 10.20 7.65 -7.60
N PRO A 77 9.43 7.06 -6.66
CA PRO A 77 8.30 7.77 -6.05
C PRO A 77 8.76 8.93 -5.19
N LYS A 78 7.96 9.98 -5.11
CA LYS A 78 8.19 11.10 -4.18
C LYS A 78 7.64 10.79 -2.80
N ILE A 79 6.55 10.00 -2.73
CA ILE A 79 5.94 9.53 -1.48
C ILE A 79 5.77 8.02 -1.55
N ILE A 80 6.09 7.34 -0.46
CA ILE A 80 5.74 5.94 -0.25
C ILE A 80 4.74 5.88 0.89
N VAL A 81 3.57 5.32 0.64
CA VAL A 81 2.51 5.13 1.62
C VAL A 81 2.59 3.70 2.14
N LEU A 82 2.76 3.57 3.45
CA LEU A 82 2.85 2.28 4.12
C LEU A 82 1.45 1.89 4.62
N LEU A 83 0.86 0.88 3.99
CA LEU A 83 -0.49 0.42 4.32
C LEU A 83 -0.42 -0.61 5.45
N GLY A 84 -0.69 -0.16 6.67
CA GLY A 84 -0.64 -0.97 7.86
C GLY A 84 0.76 -1.08 8.46
N ALA A 85 0.83 -1.46 9.74
CA ALA A 85 2.10 -1.59 10.46
C ALA A 85 3.01 -2.67 9.85
N SER A 86 2.44 -3.65 9.18
CA SER A 86 3.20 -4.74 8.57
C SER A 86 4.01 -4.31 7.35
N ALA A 87 3.77 -3.13 6.80
CA ALA A 87 4.58 -2.59 5.71
C ALA A 87 5.87 -1.90 6.20
N LYS A 88 6.17 -1.97 7.50
CA LYS A 88 7.34 -1.33 8.13
C LYS A 88 8.68 -1.78 7.57
N ASP A 89 8.75 -2.97 6.97
CA ASP A 89 9.99 -3.50 6.39
C ASP A 89 10.35 -2.87 5.04
N THR A 90 9.53 -1.95 4.55
CA THR A 90 9.83 -1.18 3.33
C THR A 90 11.11 -0.38 3.54
N PRO A 91 12.07 -0.45 2.59
CA PRO A 91 13.32 0.30 2.71
C PRO A 91 13.10 1.81 2.83
N ARG A 92 13.84 2.45 3.73
CA ARG A 92 13.80 3.91 3.95
C ARG A 92 14.95 4.56 3.20
N LEU A 93 14.63 5.24 2.10
CA LEU A 93 15.62 5.89 1.25
C LEU A 93 15.54 7.40 1.39
N GLU A 94 16.70 8.07 1.27
CA GLU A 94 16.76 9.53 1.29
C GLU A 94 16.03 10.12 0.09
N GLY A 95 15.42 11.28 0.28
CA GLY A 95 14.71 11.99 -0.78
C GLY A 95 13.30 11.49 -1.04
N ILE A 96 12.86 10.47 -0.30
CA ILE A 96 11.52 9.93 -0.40
C ILE A 96 10.77 10.22 0.91
N GLU A 97 9.57 10.76 0.80
CA GLU A 97 8.70 11.00 1.95
C GLU A 97 7.90 9.73 2.25
N TYR A 98 7.73 9.38 3.51
CA TYR A 98 7.00 8.18 3.95
C TYR A 98 5.79 8.56 4.78
N MET A 99 4.65 7.95 4.50
CA MET A 99 3.42 8.20 5.21
C MET A 99 2.78 6.88 5.64
N GLN A 100 2.55 6.73 6.95
CA GLN A 100 1.87 5.56 7.49
C GLN A 100 0.37 5.74 7.41
N VAL A 101 -0.34 4.78 6.83
CA VAL A 101 -1.79 4.79 6.70
C VAL A 101 -2.36 3.47 7.22
N ILE A 102 -3.54 3.53 7.84
CA ILE A 102 -4.24 2.34 8.31
C ILE A 102 -4.48 1.40 7.13
N HIS A 103 -4.29 0.10 7.34
CA HIS A 103 -4.57 -0.87 6.28
C HIS A 103 -6.06 -0.85 5.91
N PRO A 104 -6.39 -0.90 4.61
CA PRO A 104 -7.80 -0.87 4.18
C PRO A 104 -8.68 -1.95 4.80
N SER A 105 -8.14 -3.14 5.06
CA SER A 105 -8.92 -4.22 5.71
C SER A 105 -9.33 -3.87 7.13
N ALA A 106 -8.46 -3.20 7.89
CA ALA A 106 -8.81 -2.73 9.24
C ALA A 106 -9.85 -1.61 9.17
N ALA A 107 -9.73 -0.71 8.21
CA ALA A 107 -10.71 0.35 7.99
C ALA A 107 -12.09 -0.19 7.65
N MET A 108 -12.18 -1.28 6.91
CA MET A 108 -13.46 -1.95 6.62
C MET A 108 -14.08 -2.60 7.84
N ARG A 109 -13.26 -3.09 8.78
CA ARG A 109 -13.71 -3.85 9.94
C ARG A 109 -14.18 -2.98 11.08
N PHE A 110 -13.54 -1.81 11.31
CA PHE A 110 -13.79 -0.94 12.47
C PHE A 110 -14.18 0.46 12.02
N ASN A 111 -15.36 0.95 12.50
CA ASN A 111 -15.88 2.27 12.09
C ASN A 111 -14.95 3.43 12.40
N ASN A 112 -14.36 3.44 13.62
CA ASN A 112 -13.42 4.49 14.00
C ASN A 112 -12.16 4.51 13.13
N MET A 113 -11.70 3.34 12.72
CA MET A 113 -10.55 3.24 11.80
C MET A 113 -10.92 3.63 10.37
N ARG A 114 -12.17 3.42 9.97
CA ARG A 114 -12.66 3.86 8.65
C ARG A 114 -12.61 5.37 8.52
N ASP A 115 -13.08 6.10 9.52
CA ASP A 115 -13.05 7.55 9.53
C ASP A 115 -11.62 8.08 9.52
N LYS A 116 -10.75 7.48 10.33
CA LYS A 116 -9.33 7.85 10.38
C LYS A 116 -8.62 7.53 9.06
N PHE A 117 -8.94 6.42 8.43
CA PHE A 117 -8.40 6.06 7.11
C PHE A 117 -8.77 7.11 6.07
N ARG A 118 -10.03 7.57 6.05
CA ARG A 118 -10.46 8.63 5.13
C ARG A 118 -9.73 9.93 5.37
N GLU A 119 -9.49 10.29 6.63
CA GLU A 119 -8.70 11.48 6.98
C GLU A 119 -7.26 11.34 6.48
N GLN A 120 -6.66 10.17 6.65
CA GLN A 120 -5.29 9.89 6.19
C GLN A 120 -5.17 9.98 4.66
N ILE A 121 -6.14 9.46 3.93
CA ILE A 121 -6.13 9.54 2.46
C ILE A 121 -6.36 10.98 2.00
N ALA A 122 -7.20 11.76 2.69
CA ALA A 122 -7.37 13.19 2.40
C ALA A 122 -6.05 13.95 2.60
N GLU A 123 -5.30 13.62 3.66
CA GLU A 123 -3.98 14.21 3.90
C GLU A 123 -2.98 13.80 2.82
N LEU A 124 -3.02 12.55 2.38
CA LEU A 124 -2.19 12.07 1.27
C LEU A 124 -2.46 12.88 0.00
N ALA A 125 -3.73 13.15 -0.32
CA ALA A 125 -4.10 13.94 -1.49
C ALA A 125 -3.50 15.35 -1.43
N LYS A 126 -3.50 15.97 -0.25
CA LYS A 126 -2.89 17.29 -0.04
C LYS A 126 -1.37 17.24 -0.26
N ARG A 127 -0.71 16.22 0.27
CA ARG A 127 0.75 16.04 0.11
C ARG A 127 1.11 15.82 -1.35
N MET A 128 0.35 15.01 -2.07
CA MET A 128 0.58 14.76 -3.49
C MET A 128 0.44 16.06 -4.30
N ALA A 129 -0.57 16.86 -4.01
CA ALA A 129 -0.77 18.15 -4.68
C ALA A 129 0.43 19.09 -4.45
N THR A 130 0.95 19.14 -3.22
CA THR A 130 2.12 19.96 -2.86
C THR A 130 3.37 19.50 -3.63
N LEU A 131 3.60 18.18 -3.72
CA LEU A 131 4.78 17.63 -4.37
C LEU A 131 4.75 17.74 -5.90
N ASN A 132 3.56 17.82 -6.46
CA ASN A 132 3.37 17.92 -7.91
C ASN A 132 3.18 19.38 -8.39
N ALA A 133 3.16 20.31 -7.46
CA ALA A 133 2.98 21.72 -7.77
C ALA A 133 4.25 22.35 -8.39
#